data_cabd447aa41c4b979be09f16620a705e
#
_entry.id   cabd447aa41c4b979be09f16620a705e
#
_cell.length_a   1.000
_cell.length_b   1.000
_cell.length_c   1.000
_cell.angle_alpha   90.00
_cell.angle_beta   90.00
_cell.angle_gamma   90.00
#
_symmetry.space_group_name_H-M   'P 1'
#
loop_
_entity.id
_entity.type
_entity.pdbx_description
1 polymer ?
#
loop_
_entity_poly.entity_id
_entity_poly.type
_entity_poly.pdbx_seq_one_letter_code
_entity_poly.pdbx_strand_id
1 'polypeptide(L)'
;MKRYKSLLSLKWVAALLLVVGFVSCADEEIISGKTDVIEGIETEINLAFTSATPSVQTRGALDVKQEYKVYNLYVFVFDKAGRKEYGHLFELNATNPDDNLDVDEKENSGDATTSGKVKMKISSGEKRIYAVANVPAGDSHASLLNDLEEIDDIKGLENNVVVSTKIVDRPNDRLVMSGWVENSSQSAADPEGYCVINPSGTNNISTIKLVRVDARVTFNISLDEESDRTNIIEKSFTPLKFIVKNVPTKDSLYGKADNELVSDCEYFSSNNGEFANFETKDENGVSSFTFYMMENKQSTTGLTGYDQREKERKNPLNYEYEYAPATATLVEMTGSYYEKYTDRDGFIKERHADVKYTVHLGYVKGDANDFRCQRNTTYILSLIHISEPTRLGMIS
;
A
#
# COMPACT_ATOMS: atom_id res chain seq x y z
N MET A 1 26.47 -36.73 85.53
CA MET A 1 25.85 -35.37 85.51
C MET A 1 26.49 -34.52 84.39
N LYS A 2 26.19 -34.66 83.13
CA LYS A 2 26.63 -33.79 82.04
C LYS A 2 26.02 -34.23 80.73
N ARG A 3 24.73 -34.08 80.47
CA ARG A 3 24.08 -34.32 79.14
C ARG A 3 22.71 -33.64 78.94
N TYR A 4 22.31 -32.69 79.76
CA TYR A 4 20.98 -32.06 79.62
C TYR A 4 21.00 -30.57 79.29
N LYS A 5 22.18 -29.96 79.01
CA LYS A 5 22.26 -28.55 78.66
C LYS A 5 22.31 -28.19 77.17
N SER A 6 22.36 -29.19 76.26
CA SER A 6 22.48 -28.89 74.83
C SER A 6 21.15 -28.99 74.05
N LEU A 7 20.08 -29.49 74.61
CA LEU A 7 18.79 -29.66 73.98
C LEU A 7 17.86 -28.45 74.09
N LEU A 8 18.09 -27.59 75.08
CA LEU A 8 17.28 -26.36 75.18
C LEU A 8 17.75 -25.21 74.32
N SER A 9 19.02 -25.15 73.89
CA SER A 9 19.53 -24.16 73.03
C SER A 9 19.11 -24.39 71.57
N LEU A 10 18.89 -25.65 71.16
CA LEU A 10 18.47 -26.00 69.79
C LEU A 10 16.99 -25.68 69.48
N LYS A 11 16.14 -25.76 70.52
CA LYS A 11 14.69 -25.45 70.38
C LYS A 11 14.44 -23.93 70.25
N TRP A 12 15.26 -23.10 70.86
CA TRP A 12 15.16 -21.65 70.74
C TRP A 12 15.72 -21.12 69.44
N VAL A 13 16.75 -21.75 68.87
CA VAL A 13 17.32 -21.38 67.57
C VAL A 13 16.35 -21.80 66.45
N ALA A 14 15.65 -22.95 66.58
CA ALA A 14 14.63 -23.35 65.62
C ALA A 14 13.38 -22.46 65.69
N ALA A 15 12.99 -21.96 66.86
CA ALA A 15 11.87 -21.03 67.02
C ALA A 15 12.24 -19.61 66.50
N LEU A 16 13.51 -19.18 66.61
CA LEU A 16 13.95 -17.91 66.09
C LEU A 16 14.08 -17.93 64.57
N LEU A 17 14.45 -19.05 63.95
CA LEU A 17 14.49 -19.23 62.47
C LEU A 17 13.10 -19.30 61.84
N LEU A 18 12.07 -19.72 62.58
CA LEU A 18 10.68 -19.77 62.12
C LEU A 18 9.98 -18.41 62.14
N VAL A 19 10.44 -17.47 62.99
CA VAL A 19 9.89 -16.11 63.06
C VAL A 19 10.55 -15.17 62.07
N VAL A 20 11.78 -15.45 61.59
CA VAL A 20 12.44 -14.64 60.53
C VAL A 20 11.95 -15.02 59.14
N GLY A 21 11.31 -16.19 58.99
CA GLY A 21 10.76 -16.63 57.68
C GLY A 21 9.43 -15.97 57.25
N PHE A 22 8.79 -15.18 58.13
CA PHE A 22 7.51 -14.52 57.82
C PHE A 22 7.60 -13.00 57.65
N VAL A 23 8.78 -12.40 57.63
CA VAL A 23 8.97 -10.94 57.43
C VAL A 23 9.57 -10.64 56.04
N SER A 24 9.63 -11.61 55.14
CA SER A 24 10.14 -11.39 53.78
C SER A 24 9.05 -11.47 52.73
N CYS A 25 7.97 -10.74 52.96
CA CYS A 25 7.01 -10.42 51.88
C CYS A 25 6.31 -9.10 52.20
N ALA A 26 7.07 -8.02 52.19
CA ALA A 26 6.56 -6.66 52.08
C ALA A 26 7.69 -5.74 51.64
N ASP A 27 8.42 -6.11 50.60
CA ASP A 27 8.96 -5.10 49.72
C ASP A 27 7.87 -4.86 48.66
N GLU A 28 6.85 -4.13 49.03
CA GLU A 28 6.18 -3.29 48.09
C GLU A 28 7.23 -2.32 47.59
N GLU A 29 7.92 -2.69 46.49
CA GLU A 29 8.47 -1.68 45.60
C GLU A 29 7.28 -0.82 45.20
N ILE A 30 7.18 0.34 45.80
CA ILE A 30 6.40 1.45 45.26
C ILE A 30 7.12 1.84 43.98
N ILE A 31 6.88 1.06 42.90
CA ILE A 31 7.22 1.43 41.54
C ILE A 31 6.30 2.59 41.21
N SER A 32 6.85 3.76 41.30
CA SER A 32 6.27 5.03 40.95
C SER A 32 5.54 4.91 39.60
N GLY A 33 4.21 4.97 39.59
CA GLY A 33 3.46 5.54 38.51
C GLY A 33 3.04 4.62 37.34
N LYS A 34 3.20 3.30 37.43
CA LYS A 34 2.46 2.41 36.51
C LYS A 34 1.10 2.12 37.14
N THR A 35 0.04 2.71 36.62
CA THR A 35 -1.32 2.20 36.82
C THR A 35 -1.35 0.77 36.35
N ASP A 36 -1.65 -0.18 37.27
CA ASP A 36 -1.81 -1.58 36.92
C ASP A 36 -2.85 -1.70 35.81
N VAL A 37 -2.44 -2.26 34.67
CA VAL A 37 -3.33 -2.50 33.55
C VAL A 37 -4.25 -3.66 33.94
N ILE A 38 -5.55 -3.38 34.06
CA ILE A 38 -6.55 -4.41 34.40
C ILE A 38 -6.84 -5.21 33.12
N GLU A 39 -6.56 -6.50 33.15
CA GLU A 39 -6.72 -7.39 32.01
C GLU A 39 -7.98 -8.28 32.13
N GLY A 40 -8.54 -8.66 30.97
CA GLY A 40 -9.55 -9.72 30.88
C GLY A 40 -11.00 -9.32 31.19
N ILE A 41 -11.30 -8.04 31.42
CA ILE A 41 -12.67 -7.57 31.63
C ILE A 41 -13.28 -7.15 30.31
N GLU A 42 -14.44 -7.73 29.96
CA GLU A 42 -15.19 -7.33 28.76
C GLU A 42 -15.52 -5.84 28.80
N THR A 43 -15.12 -5.14 27.76
CA THR A 43 -15.17 -3.68 27.69
C THR A 43 -15.68 -3.27 26.30
N GLU A 44 -16.68 -2.40 26.27
CA GLU A 44 -17.18 -1.81 25.03
C GLU A 44 -16.28 -0.65 24.60
N ILE A 45 -15.86 -0.66 23.34
CA ILE A 45 -15.06 0.40 22.72
C ILE A 45 -15.68 0.88 21.41
N ASN A 46 -15.35 2.12 21.05
CA ASN A 46 -15.59 2.66 19.72
C ASN A 46 -14.24 2.81 19.01
N LEU A 47 -14.06 2.12 17.91
CA LEU A 47 -12.87 2.16 17.10
C LEU A 47 -13.15 3.05 15.88
N ALA A 48 -12.44 4.17 15.76
CA ALA A 48 -12.54 5.09 14.65
C ALA A 48 -11.53 4.75 13.55
N PHE A 49 -11.90 4.99 12.30
CA PHE A 49 -11.00 4.84 11.15
C PHE A 49 -11.19 5.99 10.15
N THR A 50 -10.20 6.19 9.29
CA THR A 50 -10.28 7.09 8.14
C THR A 50 -9.45 6.52 6.99
N SER A 51 -9.93 6.67 5.75
CA SER A 51 -9.11 6.37 4.59
C SER A 51 -7.99 7.40 4.46
N ALA A 52 -6.77 6.94 4.23
CA ALA A 52 -5.62 7.81 4.06
C ALA A 52 -5.65 8.51 2.71
N THR A 53 -5.41 9.82 2.70
CA THR A 53 -5.20 10.56 1.45
C THR A 53 -3.96 10.01 0.74
N PRO A 54 -4.03 9.71 -0.57
CA PRO A 54 -2.87 9.20 -1.29
C PRO A 54 -1.78 10.26 -1.42
N SER A 55 -0.53 9.82 -1.44
CA SER A 55 0.56 10.68 -1.89
C SER A 55 0.43 10.90 -3.39
N VAL A 56 0.33 12.17 -3.82
CA VAL A 56 0.30 12.54 -5.23
C VAL A 56 1.71 12.85 -5.68
N GLN A 57 2.21 12.07 -6.62
CA GLN A 57 3.59 12.21 -7.12
C GLN A 57 3.71 13.09 -8.37
N THR A 58 2.60 13.45 -9.03
CA THR A 58 2.59 14.23 -10.27
C THR A 58 1.41 15.19 -10.34
N ARG A 59 1.47 16.18 -11.25
CA ARG A 59 0.44 17.21 -11.41
C ARG A 59 -0.73 16.70 -12.26
N GLY A 60 -1.97 16.90 -11.79
CA GLY A 60 -3.20 16.64 -12.51
C GLY A 60 -4.43 16.74 -11.60
N ALA A 61 -5.57 17.11 -12.16
CA ALA A 61 -6.83 17.13 -11.44
C ALA A 61 -7.38 15.70 -11.30
N LEU A 62 -7.75 15.31 -10.08
CA LEU A 62 -8.26 13.98 -9.78
C LEU A 62 -9.76 14.07 -9.49
N ASP A 63 -10.56 13.32 -10.22
CA ASP A 63 -11.92 12.99 -9.80
C ASP A 63 -11.96 11.52 -9.37
N VAL A 64 -11.87 11.28 -8.04
CA VAL A 64 -11.61 9.93 -7.52
C VAL A 64 -12.45 9.63 -6.27
N LYS A 65 -13.68 10.09 -6.26
CA LYS A 65 -14.59 9.97 -5.11
C LYS A 65 -14.85 8.52 -4.64
N GLN A 66 -14.71 7.53 -5.51
CA GLN A 66 -15.03 6.14 -5.16
C GLN A 66 -13.87 5.34 -4.56
N GLU A 67 -12.63 5.79 -4.76
CA GLU A 67 -11.42 5.05 -4.33
C GLU A 67 -11.23 5.02 -2.81
N TYR A 68 -11.92 5.90 -2.09
CA TYR A 68 -11.80 6.03 -0.63
C TYR A 68 -12.95 5.41 0.13
N LYS A 69 -13.95 4.87 -0.58
CA LYS A 69 -15.12 4.28 0.06
C LYS A 69 -14.76 3.03 0.84
N VAL A 70 -15.33 2.94 2.03
CA VAL A 70 -15.23 1.77 2.90
C VAL A 70 -16.62 1.12 2.98
N TYR A 71 -16.73 -0.09 2.49
CA TYR A 71 -17.98 -0.85 2.44
C TYR A 71 -18.08 -1.89 3.55
N ASN A 72 -16.95 -2.39 3.99
CA ASN A 72 -16.82 -3.29 5.12
C ASN A 72 -15.45 -3.12 5.77
N LEU A 73 -15.32 -3.62 7.00
CA LEU A 73 -14.11 -3.52 7.80
C LEU A 73 -13.94 -4.79 8.63
N TYR A 74 -12.89 -5.57 8.36
CA TYR A 74 -12.49 -6.67 9.23
C TYR A 74 -11.53 -6.13 10.29
N VAL A 75 -11.87 -6.33 11.57
CA VAL A 75 -11.06 -5.84 12.69
C VAL A 75 -10.44 -7.01 13.43
N PHE A 76 -9.14 -6.94 13.67
CA PHE A 76 -8.39 -7.85 14.53
C PHE A 76 -8.01 -7.17 15.83
N VAL A 77 -8.08 -7.92 16.93
CA VAL A 77 -7.46 -7.54 18.20
C VAL A 77 -6.58 -8.68 18.66
N PHE A 78 -5.32 -8.35 18.91
CA PHE A 78 -4.34 -9.26 19.46
C PHE A 78 -3.96 -8.83 20.88
N ASP A 79 -3.70 -9.81 21.74
CA ASP A 79 -3.14 -9.56 23.07
C ASP A 79 -1.67 -9.09 22.96
N LYS A 80 -1.07 -8.70 24.07
CA LYS A 80 0.35 -8.28 24.13
C LYS A 80 1.31 -9.37 23.60
N ALA A 81 0.95 -10.64 23.74
CA ALA A 81 1.76 -11.77 23.24
C ALA A 81 1.56 -12.02 21.73
N GLY A 82 0.68 -11.27 21.07
CA GLY A 82 0.38 -11.41 19.65
C GLY A 82 -0.64 -12.49 19.30
N ARG A 83 -1.40 -13.05 20.27
CA ARG A 83 -2.46 -14.04 20.03
C ARG A 83 -3.75 -13.33 19.70
N LYS A 84 -4.49 -13.83 18.71
CA LYS A 84 -5.80 -13.28 18.36
C LYS A 84 -6.81 -13.49 19.48
N GLU A 85 -7.43 -12.42 19.95
CA GLU A 85 -8.55 -12.45 20.90
C GLU A 85 -9.88 -12.10 20.21
N TYR A 86 -9.82 -11.36 19.11
CA TYR A 86 -11.00 -10.91 18.39
C TYR A 86 -10.69 -10.85 16.89
N GLY A 87 -11.66 -11.27 16.08
CA GLY A 87 -11.65 -11.12 14.63
C GLY A 87 -13.10 -11.05 14.15
N HIS A 88 -13.50 -9.94 13.51
CA HIS A 88 -14.88 -9.74 13.09
C HIS A 88 -15.00 -8.82 11.88
N LEU A 89 -15.97 -9.14 11.00
CA LEU A 89 -16.30 -8.34 9.83
C LEU A 89 -17.50 -7.44 10.13
N PHE A 90 -17.32 -6.15 10.00
CA PHE A 90 -18.37 -5.14 10.03
C PHE A 90 -18.76 -4.73 8.61
N GLU A 91 -20.05 -4.61 8.34
CA GLU A 91 -20.55 -4.28 7.01
C GLU A 91 -21.42 -3.03 7.02
N LEU A 92 -21.36 -2.27 5.96
CA LEU A 92 -22.24 -1.11 5.76
C LEU A 92 -23.67 -1.60 5.57
N ASN A 93 -24.61 -1.09 6.39
CA ASN A 93 -26.01 -1.50 6.42
C ASN A 93 -26.22 -2.99 6.77
N ALA A 94 -25.43 -3.53 7.68
CA ALA A 94 -25.61 -4.87 8.17
C ALA A 94 -27.02 -5.08 8.74
N THR A 95 -27.56 -6.31 8.56
CA THR A 95 -28.88 -6.67 9.10
C THR A 95 -28.85 -6.71 10.62
N ASN A 96 -27.75 -7.17 11.20
CA ASN A 96 -27.52 -7.16 12.64
C ASN A 96 -26.87 -5.82 13.05
N PRO A 97 -27.47 -5.04 13.97
CA PRO A 97 -26.90 -3.77 14.40
C PRO A 97 -25.50 -3.85 15.03
N ASP A 98 -25.15 -5.02 15.63
CA ASP A 98 -23.84 -5.23 16.24
C ASP A 98 -22.73 -5.42 15.19
N ASP A 99 -23.09 -5.77 13.95
CA ASP A 99 -22.19 -5.94 12.82
C ASP A 99 -22.13 -4.69 11.92
N ASN A 100 -22.83 -3.61 12.31
CA ASN A 100 -22.96 -2.43 11.47
C ASN A 100 -21.72 -1.56 11.49
N LEU A 101 -21.32 -1.13 10.29
CA LEU A 101 -20.29 -0.14 10.03
C LEU A 101 -20.93 1.24 9.90
N ASP A 102 -20.57 2.17 10.78
CA ASP A 102 -21.03 3.56 10.71
C ASP A 102 -20.00 4.39 9.92
N VAL A 103 -20.41 4.89 8.75
CA VAL A 103 -19.54 5.58 7.81
C VAL A 103 -20.04 6.99 7.55
N ASP A 104 -19.13 7.95 7.62
CA ASP A 104 -19.34 9.36 7.27
C ASP A 104 -18.47 9.71 6.05
N GLU A 105 -19.10 9.89 4.91
CA GLU A 105 -18.44 10.29 3.67
C GLU A 105 -18.36 11.82 3.61
N LYS A 106 -17.17 12.38 3.70
CA LYS A 106 -16.92 13.82 3.52
C LYS A 106 -16.50 14.10 2.08
N GLU A 107 -17.41 14.73 1.36
CA GLU A 107 -17.12 15.26 0.02
C GLU A 107 -16.68 16.73 0.14
N ASN A 108 -15.40 16.97 0.37
CA ASN A 108 -14.82 18.30 0.17
C ASN A 108 -14.07 18.34 -1.16
N SER A 109 -14.18 19.47 -1.85
CA SER A 109 -13.53 19.71 -3.15
C SER A 109 -12.00 19.56 -3.03
N GLY A 110 -11.47 18.39 -3.38
CA GLY A 110 -10.03 18.12 -3.43
C GLY A 110 -9.55 16.93 -2.60
N ASP A 111 -10.17 16.68 -1.45
CA ASP A 111 -9.77 15.59 -0.54
C ASP A 111 -11.00 14.75 -0.16
N ALA A 112 -11.36 13.79 -1.00
CA ALA A 112 -12.39 12.82 -0.64
C ALA A 112 -11.79 11.84 0.38
N THR A 113 -12.34 11.81 1.58
CA THR A 113 -11.99 10.84 2.62
C THR A 113 -13.24 10.20 3.16
N THR A 114 -13.16 8.92 3.45
CA THR A 114 -14.19 8.22 4.22
C THR A 114 -13.70 8.08 5.65
N SER A 115 -14.49 8.51 6.60
CA SER A 115 -14.25 8.24 8.01
C SER A 115 -15.43 7.46 8.59
N GLY A 116 -15.17 6.72 9.67
CA GLY A 116 -16.24 5.96 10.30
C GLY A 116 -15.79 5.39 11.63
N LYS A 117 -16.69 4.61 12.21
CA LYS A 117 -16.45 3.91 13.48
C LYS A 117 -17.19 2.59 13.52
N VAL A 118 -16.65 1.68 14.32
CA VAL A 118 -17.31 0.45 14.73
C VAL A 118 -17.39 0.38 16.24
N LYS A 119 -18.46 -0.22 16.74
CA LYS A 119 -18.68 -0.48 18.14
C LYS A 119 -18.43 -1.96 18.38
N MET A 120 -17.57 -2.29 19.35
CA MET A 120 -17.18 -3.66 19.62
C MET A 120 -16.93 -3.91 21.10
N LYS A 121 -17.02 -5.18 21.51
CA LYS A 121 -16.71 -5.64 22.86
C LYS A 121 -15.47 -6.49 22.82
N ILE A 122 -14.46 -6.11 23.59
CA ILE A 122 -13.17 -6.80 23.69
C ILE A 122 -12.72 -6.88 25.14
N SER A 123 -11.76 -7.73 25.44
CA SER A 123 -11.16 -7.79 26.76
C SER A 123 -10.29 -6.57 27.05
N SER A 124 -10.31 -6.06 28.27
CA SER A 124 -9.39 -5.01 28.73
C SER A 124 -7.94 -5.50 28.74
N GLY A 125 -6.99 -4.56 28.77
CA GLY A 125 -5.55 -4.85 28.78
C GLY A 125 -4.77 -4.22 27.65
N GLU A 126 -3.52 -4.63 27.48
CA GLU A 126 -2.65 -4.18 26.40
C GLU A 126 -3.01 -4.91 25.09
N LYS A 127 -3.37 -4.16 24.05
CA LYS A 127 -3.89 -4.69 22.77
C LYS A 127 -3.19 -4.09 21.56
N ARG A 128 -3.06 -4.91 20.50
CA ARG A 128 -2.73 -4.46 19.15
C ARG A 128 -3.97 -4.61 18.29
N ILE A 129 -4.37 -3.54 17.61
CA ILE A 129 -5.59 -3.50 16.82
C ILE A 129 -5.26 -3.18 15.37
N TYR A 130 -5.70 -4.04 14.47
CA TYR A 130 -5.53 -3.94 13.02
C TYR A 130 -6.87 -3.97 12.33
N ALA A 131 -6.91 -3.38 11.15
CA ALA A 131 -8.11 -3.41 10.32
C ALA A 131 -7.80 -3.59 8.85
N VAL A 132 -8.68 -4.32 8.16
CA VAL A 132 -8.67 -4.51 6.70
C VAL A 132 -10.02 -4.10 6.17
N ALA A 133 -10.06 -3.11 5.28
CA ALA A 133 -11.28 -2.63 4.65
C ALA A 133 -11.47 -3.22 3.26
N ASN A 134 -12.73 -3.28 2.83
CA ASN A 134 -13.17 -3.76 1.52
C ASN A 134 -12.86 -5.24 1.26
N VAL A 135 -13.15 -6.07 2.23
CA VAL A 135 -13.03 -7.54 2.18
C VAL A 135 -14.43 -8.16 2.10
N PRO A 136 -14.70 -9.16 1.29
CA PRO A 136 -14.01 -9.53 0.06
C PRO A 136 -14.21 -8.47 -1.01
N ALA A 137 -13.18 -8.18 -1.78
CA ALA A 137 -13.25 -7.22 -2.86
C ALA A 137 -13.28 -7.99 -4.19
N GLY A 138 -14.44 -8.16 -4.77
CA GLY A 138 -14.63 -8.73 -6.10
C GLY A 138 -13.82 -10.01 -6.42
N ASP A 139 -13.78 -10.39 -7.70
CA ASP A 139 -13.14 -11.63 -8.17
C ASP A 139 -11.62 -11.71 -7.95
N SER A 140 -10.95 -10.57 -7.75
CA SER A 140 -9.49 -10.53 -7.61
C SER A 140 -9.00 -10.89 -6.20
N HIS A 141 -9.89 -10.88 -5.19
CA HIS A 141 -9.54 -11.11 -3.78
C HIS A 141 -10.54 -12.04 -3.08
N ALA A 142 -11.18 -12.94 -3.81
CA ALA A 142 -12.29 -13.75 -3.30
C ALA A 142 -11.93 -14.65 -2.09
N SER A 143 -10.66 -15.02 -1.95
CA SER A 143 -10.19 -15.84 -0.82
C SER A 143 -9.80 -15.03 0.42
N LEU A 144 -9.66 -13.71 0.32
CA LEU A 144 -9.08 -12.89 1.38
C LEU A 144 -9.83 -13.00 2.70
N LEU A 145 -11.16 -13.04 2.69
CA LEU A 145 -11.94 -13.19 3.93
C LEU A 145 -11.60 -14.49 4.66
N ASN A 146 -11.55 -15.61 3.95
CA ASN A 146 -11.22 -16.90 4.54
C ASN A 146 -9.80 -16.88 5.13
N ASP A 147 -8.84 -16.29 4.38
CA ASP A 147 -7.45 -16.15 4.82
C ASP A 147 -7.37 -15.31 6.11
N LEU A 148 -8.18 -14.24 6.24
CA LEU A 148 -8.23 -13.42 7.45
C LEU A 148 -8.89 -14.15 8.63
N GLU A 149 -9.90 -14.97 8.40
CA GLU A 149 -10.58 -15.75 9.44
C GLU A 149 -9.65 -16.81 10.04
N GLU A 150 -8.76 -17.40 9.23
CA GLU A 150 -7.80 -18.42 9.64
C GLU A 150 -6.59 -17.88 10.40
N ILE A 151 -6.39 -16.56 10.46
CA ILE A 151 -5.28 -15.95 11.20
C ILE A 151 -5.50 -16.14 12.71
N ASP A 152 -4.53 -16.72 13.39
CA ASP A 152 -4.54 -16.99 14.84
C ASP A 152 -3.60 -16.07 15.65
N ASP A 153 -2.61 -15.49 14.99
CA ASP A 153 -1.65 -14.61 15.62
C ASP A 153 -1.19 -13.46 14.70
N ILE A 154 -0.49 -12.50 15.29
CA ILE A 154 0.00 -11.32 14.58
C ILE A 154 1.00 -11.68 13.47
N LYS A 155 1.77 -12.74 13.62
CA LYS A 155 2.73 -13.19 12.60
C LYS A 155 2.02 -13.74 11.38
N GLY A 156 0.91 -14.45 11.59
CA GLY A 156 0.03 -14.88 10.51
C GLY A 156 -0.52 -13.68 9.73
N LEU A 157 -0.91 -12.61 10.44
CA LEU A 157 -1.38 -11.37 9.82
C LEU A 157 -0.27 -10.66 9.05
N GLU A 158 0.92 -10.50 9.62
CA GLU A 158 2.07 -9.85 8.99
C GLU A 158 2.57 -10.60 7.74
N ASN A 159 2.42 -11.92 7.71
CA ASN A 159 2.78 -12.73 6.56
C ASN A 159 1.64 -12.89 5.55
N ASN A 160 0.45 -12.38 5.84
CA ASN A 160 -0.67 -12.45 4.92
C ASN A 160 -0.43 -11.58 3.70
N VAL A 161 -0.76 -12.11 2.54
CA VAL A 161 -0.59 -11.44 1.25
C VAL A 161 -1.91 -11.32 0.51
N VAL A 162 -2.11 -10.19 -0.14
CA VAL A 162 -3.19 -9.98 -1.09
C VAL A 162 -2.72 -10.48 -2.45
N VAL A 163 -3.53 -11.29 -3.11
CA VAL A 163 -3.23 -11.80 -4.44
C VAL A 163 -4.14 -11.13 -5.48
N SER A 164 -3.56 -10.63 -6.55
CA SER A 164 -4.30 -10.11 -7.70
C SER A 164 -3.61 -10.53 -8.99
N THR A 165 -4.41 -10.99 -9.94
CA THR A 165 -3.94 -11.37 -11.29
C THR A 165 -4.46 -10.42 -12.37
N LYS A 166 -5.12 -9.34 -11.99
CA LYS A 166 -5.74 -8.40 -12.94
C LYS A 166 -5.25 -6.98 -12.69
N ILE A 167 -4.80 -6.33 -13.75
CA ILE A 167 -4.75 -4.87 -13.81
C ILE A 167 -6.19 -4.44 -14.07
N VAL A 168 -6.78 -3.74 -13.13
CA VAL A 168 -8.21 -3.44 -13.19
C VAL A 168 -8.41 -1.98 -13.52
N ASP A 169 -9.24 -1.75 -14.52
CA ASP A 169 -9.95 -0.49 -14.68
C ASP A 169 -11.07 -0.51 -13.63
N ARG A 170 -10.85 0.17 -12.50
CA ARG A 170 -11.67 0.00 -11.30
C ARG A 170 -12.47 1.24 -10.89
N PRO A 171 -13.41 1.75 -11.66
CA PRO A 171 -14.35 2.70 -11.07
C PRO A 171 -15.34 2.03 -10.09
N ASN A 172 -15.54 0.71 -10.18
CA ASN A 172 -16.56 0.00 -9.40
C ASN A 172 -16.02 -1.09 -8.45
N ASP A 173 -14.74 -1.42 -8.52
CA ASP A 173 -14.15 -2.41 -7.63
C ASP A 173 -13.72 -1.79 -6.30
N ARG A 174 -13.88 -2.54 -5.24
CA ARG A 174 -13.51 -2.14 -3.89
C ARG A 174 -12.01 -2.29 -3.71
N LEU A 175 -11.30 -1.20 -3.48
CA LEU A 175 -9.86 -1.24 -3.21
C LEU A 175 -9.62 -1.71 -1.78
N VAL A 176 -8.84 -2.77 -1.61
CA VAL A 176 -8.43 -3.26 -0.30
C VAL A 176 -7.56 -2.21 0.38
N MET A 177 -7.87 -1.92 1.65
CA MET A 177 -7.09 -1.01 2.48
C MET A 177 -6.76 -1.71 3.79
N SER A 178 -5.64 -1.37 4.38
CA SER A 178 -5.22 -1.90 5.67
C SER A 178 -4.64 -0.81 6.57
N GLY A 179 -4.70 -1.02 7.86
CA GLY A 179 -4.16 -0.09 8.84
C GLY A 179 -4.21 -0.66 10.25
N TRP A 180 -3.56 0.02 11.17
CA TRP A 180 -3.52 -0.34 12.58
C TRP A 180 -3.65 0.88 13.47
N VAL A 181 -3.91 0.64 14.75
CA VAL A 181 -3.92 1.69 15.78
C VAL A 181 -2.48 2.09 16.09
N GLU A 182 -2.09 3.32 15.72
CA GLU A 182 -0.81 3.90 16.13
C GLU A 182 -0.84 4.20 17.63
N ASN A 183 0.14 3.73 18.39
CA ASN A 183 0.13 3.78 19.84
C ASN A 183 1.29 4.52 20.45
N SER A 184 1.08 5.03 21.66
CA SER A 184 2.09 5.75 22.43
C SER A 184 3.21 4.86 22.99
N SER A 185 3.04 3.54 22.96
CA SER A 185 4.05 2.58 23.41
C SER A 185 5.04 2.15 22.32
N GLN A 186 5.01 2.80 21.17
CA GLN A 186 5.93 2.52 20.06
C GLN A 186 7.39 2.62 20.47
N SER A 187 8.20 1.69 19.94
CA SER A 187 9.65 1.68 20.11
C SER A 187 10.33 1.23 18.83
N ALA A 188 11.64 1.35 18.74
CA ALA A 188 12.40 0.83 17.60
C ALA A 188 12.27 -0.71 17.43
N ALA A 189 11.99 -1.43 18.52
CA ALA A 189 11.80 -2.88 18.54
C ALA A 189 10.32 -3.28 18.32
N ASP A 190 9.38 -2.36 18.54
CA ASP A 190 7.95 -2.55 18.38
C ASP A 190 7.36 -1.24 17.80
N PRO A 191 7.50 -1.03 16.48
CA PRO A 191 7.09 0.22 15.85
C PRO A 191 5.57 0.44 15.85
N GLU A 192 4.78 -0.61 15.99
CA GLU A 192 3.33 -0.53 16.06
C GLU A 192 2.83 -0.24 17.47
N GLY A 193 3.57 -0.74 18.47
CA GLY A 193 3.22 -0.60 19.88
C GLY A 193 1.91 -1.29 20.26
N TYR A 194 1.34 -0.90 21.39
CA TYR A 194 0.04 -1.38 21.85
C TYR A 194 -0.77 -0.25 22.50
N CYS A 195 -2.09 -0.38 22.47
CA CYS A 195 -3.00 0.48 23.22
C CYS A 195 -3.46 -0.22 24.50
N VAL A 196 -3.83 0.56 25.50
CA VAL A 196 -4.37 0.05 26.76
C VAL A 196 -5.89 0.26 26.77
N ILE A 197 -6.62 -0.84 26.90
CA ILE A 197 -8.08 -0.84 27.04
C ILE A 197 -8.42 -0.93 28.53
N ASN A 198 -9.03 0.13 29.05
CA ASN A 198 -9.43 0.24 30.45
C ASN A 198 -10.93 -0.09 30.62
N PRO A 199 -11.30 -0.94 31.58
CA PRO A 199 -12.71 -1.37 31.76
C PRO A 199 -13.61 -0.30 32.36
N SER A 200 -13.06 0.73 32.97
CA SER A 200 -13.82 1.75 33.72
C SER A 200 -13.46 3.18 33.36
N GLY A 201 -13.13 3.46 32.11
CA GLY A 201 -12.71 4.79 31.72
C GLY A 201 -12.91 5.11 30.25
N THR A 202 -12.58 6.34 29.88
CA THR A 202 -12.50 6.72 28.47
C THR A 202 -11.27 6.09 27.86
N ASN A 203 -11.45 5.27 26.84
CA ASN A 203 -10.35 4.69 26.10
C ASN A 203 -9.89 5.64 25.00
N ASN A 204 -8.63 6.09 25.07
CA ASN A 204 -8.01 6.91 24.04
C ASN A 204 -7.36 5.98 23.00
N ILE A 205 -8.16 5.55 22.02
CA ILE A 205 -7.70 4.73 20.91
C ILE A 205 -7.49 5.66 19.72
N SER A 206 -6.29 5.62 19.13
CA SER A 206 -5.98 6.40 17.93
C SER A 206 -6.83 5.94 16.76
N THR A 207 -7.23 6.89 15.90
CA THR A 207 -7.96 6.58 14.67
C THR A 207 -7.08 5.77 13.73
N ILE A 208 -7.59 4.64 13.24
CA ILE A 208 -6.88 3.83 12.23
C ILE A 208 -6.85 4.59 10.91
N LYS A 209 -5.65 4.74 10.33
CA LYS A 209 -5.48 5.23 8.96
C LYS A 209 -5.43 4.06 8.00
N LEU A 210 -6.47 3.90 7.21
CA LEU A 210 -6.58 2.86 6.19
C LEU A 210 -5.82 3.28 4.93
N VAL A 211 -4.81 2.53 4.58
CA VAL A 211 -3.92 2.76 3.43
C VAL A 211 -4.26 1.74 2.35
N ARG A 212 -4.50 2.20 1.11
CA ARG A 212 -4.74 1.29 -0.02
C ARG A 212 -3.52 0.42 -0.29
N VAL A 213 -3.75 -0.84 -0.57
CA VAL A 213 -2.70 -1.77 -0.99
C VAL A 213 -2.22 -1.44 -2.41
N ASP A 214 -3.13 -0.93 -3.24
CA ASP A 214 -2.83 -0.59 -4.63
C ASP A 214 -2.26 0.83 -4.79
N ALA A 215 -1.43 0.99 -5.82
CA ALA A 215 -1.11 2.26 -6.47
C ALA A 215 -2.09 2.52 -7.62
N ARG A 216 -2.37 3.80 -7.89
CA ARG A 216 -3.07 4.24 -9.11
C ARG A 216 -2.08 4.86 -10.08
N VAL A 217 -2.16 4.48 -11.34
CA VAL A 217 -1.32 5.03 -12.41
C VAL A 217 -2.19 5.54 -13.54
N THR A 218 -2.03 6.81 -13.89
CA THR A 218 -2.72 7.45 -15.00
C THR A 218 -1.70 7.98 -16.01
N PHE A 219 -1.87 7.64 -17.26
CA PHE A 219 -1.14 8.21 -18.37
C PHE A 219 -2.02 9.20 -19.13
N ASN A 220 -1.50 10.41 -19.34
CA ASN A 220 -2.07 11.43 -20.20
C ASN A 220 -1.12 11.66 -21.37
N ILE A 221 -1.62 11.47 -22.58
CA ILE A 221 -0.81 11.52 -23.78
C ILE A 221 -1.34 12.63 -24.68
N SER A 222 -0.51 13.64 -24.86
CA SER A 222 -0.78 14.75 -25.76
C SER A 222 0.48 15.10 -26.57
N LEU A 223 0.31 15.71 -27.71
CA LEU A 223 1.39 16.24 -28.51
C LEU A 223 1.78 17.61 -27.94
N ASP A 224 3.08 17.86 -27.76
CA ASP A 224 3.57 19.21 -27.53
C ASP A 224 3.41 20.05 -28.80
N GLU A 225 2.64 21.11 -28.72
CA GLU A 225 2.47 22.04 -29.84
C GLU A 225 3.70 22.93 -30.06
N GLU A 226 4.47 23.19 -28.99
CA GLU A 226 5.72 23.93 -29.10
C GLU A 226 6.81 23.04 -29.70
N SER A 227 7.34 23.47 -30.83
CA SER A 227 8.45 22.80 -31.49
C SER A 227 9.65 23.76 -31.52
N ASP A 228 10.79 23.30 -31.09
CA ASP A 228 12.06 24.01 -31.26
C ASP A 228 12.47 24.15 -32.75
N ARG A 229 11.75 23.46 -33.63
CA ARG A 229 11.98 23.43 -35.07
C ARG A 229 11.04 24.39 -35.79
N THR A 230 11.57 25.49 -36.23
CA THR A 230 10.83 26.55 -36.96
C THR A 230 10.33 26.14 -38.37
N ASN A 231 10.77 24.99 -38.86
CA ASN A 231 10.41 24.49 -40.19
C ASN A 231 9.25 23.48 -40.18
N ILE A 232 8.65 23.21 -39.04
CA ILE A 232 7.46 22.32 -38.92
C ILE A 232 6.20 23.15 -39.28
N ILE A 233 5.43 22.64 -40.23
CA ILE A 233 4.17 23.23 -40.67
C ILE A 233 3.01 22.62 -39.90
N GLU A 234 3.05 21.31 -39.72
CA GLU A 234 2.01 20.54 -39.04
C GLU A 234 2.63 19.30 -38.41
N LYS A 235 2.18 18.92 -37.23
CA LYS A 235 2.52 17.65 -36.59
C LYS A 235 1.32 17.05 -35.88
N SER A 236 1.22 15.74 -35.85
CA SER A 236 0.21 15.04 -35.07
C SER A 236 0.73 13.72 -34.54
N PHE A 237 0.17 13.29 -33.42
CA PHE A 237 0.39 11.98 -32.87
C PHE A 237 -0.96 11.33 -32.51
N THR A 238 -1.10 10.09 -32.91
CA THR A 238 -2.27 9.28 -32.57
C THR A 238 -1.81 8.06 -31.81
N PRO A 239 -2.03 8.00 -30.50
CA PRO A 239 -1.77 6.79 -29.74
C PRO A 239 -2.77 5.70 -30.18
N LEU A 240 -2.28 4.48 -30.38
CA LEU A 240 -3.08 3.37 -30.91
C LEU A 240 -3.34 2.32 -29.84
N LYS A 241 -2.28 1.83 -29.21
CA LYS A 241 -2.36 0.71 -28.28
C LYS A 241 -1.36 0.84 -27.15
N PHE A 242 -1.68 0.22 -25.99
CA PHE A 242 -0.78 0.12 -24.85
C PHE A 242 -0.83 -1.27 -24.21
N ILE A 243 0.21 -1.60 -23.45
CA ILE A 243 0.31 -2.76 -22.59
C ILE A 243 1.10 -2.40 -21.34
N VAL A 244 0.66 -2.87 -20.19
CA VAL A 244 1.40 -2.76 -18.91
C VAL A 244 2.03 -4.11 -18.64
N LYS A 245 3.33 -4.14 -18.34
CA LYS A 245 4.11 -5.36 -18.09
C LYS A 245 4.75 -5.35 -16.71
N ASN A 246 5.07 -6.53 -16.23
CA ASN A 246 5.74 -6.75 -14.96
C ASN A 246 4.96 -6.19 -13.77
N VAL A 247 3.67 -6.48 -13.71
CA VAL A 247 2.82 -6.14 -12.57
C VAL A 247 2.91 -7.26 -11.55
N PRO A 248 3.22 -6.96 -10.27
CA PRO A 248 3.27 -7.99 -9.23
C PRO A 248 1.91 -8.65 -9.03
N THR A 249 1.91 -9.97 -8.83
CA THR A 249 0.68 -10.73 -8.52
C THR A 249 0.35 -10.75 -7.03
N LYS A 250 1.29 -10.37 -6.18
CA LYS A 250 1.16 -10.43 -4.73
C LYS A 250 1.73 -9.18 -4.07
N ASP A 251 1.12 -8.76 -2.99
CA ASP A 251 1.67 -7.75 -2.08
C ASP A 251 1.32 -8.09 -0.63
N SER A 252 2.12 -7.61 0.30
CA SER A 252 1.86 -7.73 1.73
C SER A 252 0.68 -6.86 2.13
N LEU A 253 -0.21 -7.40 2.95
CA LEU A 253 -1.39 -6.66 3.42
C LEU A 253 -1.00 -5.37 4.18
N TYR A 254 0.00 -5.43 5.05
CA TYR A 254 0.43 -4.30 5.88
C TYR A 254 1.73 -3.61 5.43
N GLY A 255 2.21 -3.91 4.25
CA GLY A 255 3.46 -3.35 3.75
C GLY A 255 4.69 -3.90 4.48
N LYS A 256 5.68 -4.31 3.73
CA LYS A 256 7.00 -4.64 4.25
C LYS A 256 7.93 -3.45 4.05
N ALA A 257 9.11 -3.51 4.66
CA ALA A 257 10.14 -2.48 4.46
C ALA A 257 10.40 -2.19 2.97
N ASP A 258 10.84 -0.97 2.67
CA ASP A 258 10.92 -0.40 1.31
C ASP A 258 11.63 -1.26 0.25
N ASN A 259 12.44 -2.21 0.65
CA ASN A 259 13.20 -3.08 -0.29
C ASN A 259 12.84 -4.56 -0.12
N GLU A 260 11.82 -4.88 0.69
CA GLU A 260 11.45 -6.27 0.93
C GLU A 260 10.28 -6.66 0.02
N LEU A 261 10.57 -7.50 -0.96
CA LEU A 261 9.56 -8.08 -1.84
C LEU A 261 8.87 -9.26 -1.17
N VAL A 262 7.62 -9.49 -1.53
CA VAL A 262 6.92 -10.72 -1.15
C VAL A 262 7.61 -11.90 -1.83
N SER A 263 7.90 -12.96 -1.06
CA SER A 263 8.47 -14.18 -1.60
C SER A 263 7.57 -14.80 -2.66
N ASP A 264 8.16 -15.40 -3.67
CA ASP A 264 7.47 -16.10 -4.77
C ASP A 264 6.46 -15.21 -5.51
N CYS A 265 6.74 -13.90 -5.60
CA CYS A 265 5.93 -12.99 -6.38
C CYS A 265 6.16 -13.25 -7.87
N GLU A 266 5.09 -13.57 -8.56
CA GLU A 266 5.05 -13.65 -10.01
C GLU A 266 4.66 -12.29 -10.59
N TYR A 267 4.93 -12.11 -11.88
CA TYR A 267 4.61 -10.88 -12.60
C TYR A 267 3.76 -11.21 -13.83
N PHE A 268 2.76 -10.39 -14.08
CA PHE A 268 1.88 -10.55 -15.23
C PHE A 268 1.86 -9.30 -16.12
N SER A 269 1.27 -9.42 -17.28
CA SER A 269 1.00 -8.31 -18.19
C SER A 269 -0.50 -8.05 -18.31
N SER A 270 -0.88 -6.79 -18.53
CA SER A 270 -2.29 -6.43 -18.77
C SER A 270 -2.88 -7.17 -19.96
N ASN A 271 -4.20 -7.31 -19.97
CA ASN A 271 -4.96 -7.86 -21.08
C ASN A 271 -4.42 -9.21 -21.60
N ASN A 272 -4.01 -10.09 -20.67
CA ASN A 272 -3.41 -11.41 -20.97
C ASN A 272 -2.16 -11.36 -21.87
N GLY A 273 -1.39 -10.28 -21.82
CA GLY A 273 -0.19 -10.08 -22.63
C GLY A 273 -0.45 -9.46 -24.00
N GLU A 274 -1.67 -9.07 -24.31
CA GLU A 274 -2.04 -8.39 -25.54
C GLU A 274 -2.12 -6.88 -25.36
N PHE A 275 -1.93 -6.14 -26.44
CA PHE A 275 -2.10 -4.69 -26.43
C PHE A 275 -3.58 -4.30 -26.40
N ALA A 276 -3.96 -3.45 -25.45
CA ALA A 276 -5.26 -2.79 -25.40
C ALA A 276 -5.27 -1.56 -26.31
N ASN A 277 -6.43 -1.21 -26.84
CA ASN A 277 -6.60 0.02 -27.60
C ASN A 277 -6.75 1.21 -26.64
N PHE A 278 -6.27 2.38 -27.07
CA PHE A 278 -6.62 3.63 -26.40
C PHE A 278 -8.10 3.93 -26.62
N GLU A 279 -8.74 4.44 -25.57
CA GLU A 279 -10.04 5.05 -25.69
C GLU A 279 -9.96 6.38 -26.45
N THR A 280 -11.10 6.93 -26.79
CA THR A 280 -11.20 8.18 -27.58
C THR A 280 -10.51 9.34 -26.85
N LYS A 281 -9.94 10.28 -27.63
CA LYS A 281 -9.41 11.55 -27.11
C LYS A 281 -10.52 12.34 -26.43
N ASP A 282 -10.18 13.02 -25.33
CA ASP A 282 -11.04 14.02 -24.72
C ASP A 282 -11.22 15.27 -25.63
N GLU A 283 -12.02 16.22 -25.17
CA GLU A 283 -12.26 17.49 -25.89
C GLU A 283 -11.00 18.34 -26.10
N ASN A 284 -9.94 18.10 -25.31
CA ASN A 284 -8.65 18.76 -25.40
C ASN A 284 -7.63 17.99 -26.26
N GLY A 285 -8.05 16.88 -26.86
CA GLY A 285 -7.19 16.05 -27.70
C GLY A 285 -6.24 15.13 -26.92
N VAL A 286 -6.43 14.99 -25.60
CA VAL A 286 -5.65 14.12 -24.73
C VAL A 286 -6.21 12.72 -24.75
N SER A 287 -5.37 11.73 -24.99
CA SER A 287 -5.70 10.32 -24.79
C SER A 287 -5.20 9.88 -23.44
N SER A 288 -6.05 9.28 -22.62
CA SER A 288 -5.68 8.84 -21.28
C SER A 288 -6.11 7.40 -21.01
N PHE A 289 -5.40 6.76 -20.10
CA PHE A 289 -5.82 5.51 -19.47
C PHE A 289 -5.33 5.45 -18.02
N THR A 290 -6.07 4.73 -17.21
CA THR A 290 -5.77 4.55 -15.79
C THR A 290 -5.80 3.06 -15.46
N PHE A 291 -4.89 2.64 -14.59
CA PHE A 291 -4.91 1.30 -14.03
C PHE A 291 -4.47 1.32 -12.56
N TYR A 292 -4.80 0.24 -11.86
CA TYR A 292 -4.37 0.00 -10.48
C TYR A 292 -3.44 -1.20 -10.44
N MET A 293 -2.45 -1.15 -9.58
CA MET A 293 -1.48 -2.22 -9.43
C MET A 293 -1.01 -2.34 -8.00
N MET A 294 -0.65 -3.54 -7.60
CA MET A 294 0.04 -3.78 -6.34
C MET A 294 1.42 -3.14 -6.33
N GLU A 295 1.94 -2.89 -5.15
CA GLU A 295 3.23 -2.25 -4.95
C GLU A 295 4.36 -3.03 -5.63
N ASN A 296 5.17 -2.35 -6.43
CA ASN A 296 6.41 -2.90 -6.98
C ASN A 296 7.60 -2.14 -6.39
N LYS A 297 8.47 -2.84 -5.67
CA LYS A 297 9.58 -2.25 -4.91
C LYS A 297 10.93 -2.32 -5.61
N GLN A 298 10.94 -2.36 -6.94
CA GLN A 298 12.17 -2.47 -7.72
C GLN A 298 13.00 -1.19 -7.66
N SER A 299 14.30 -1.34 -7.52
CA SER A 299 15.27 -0.24 -7.59
C SER A 299 16.60 -0.75 -8.14
N THR A 300 17.44 0.16 -8.59
CA THR A 300 18.81 -0.12 -9.03
C THR A 300 19.76 0.92 -8.46
N THR A 301 21.01 0.91 -8.88
CA THR A 301 22.01 1.89 -8.48
C THR A 301 22.87 2.31 -9.67
N GLY A 302 23.43 3.52 -9.59
CA GLY A 302 24.43 3.99 -10.58
C GLY A 302 23.85 4.67 -11.82
N LEU A 303 22.53 4.83 -11.93
CA LEU A 303 21.93 5.63 -12.99
C LEU A 303 22.03 7.11 -12.65
N THR A 304 22.35 7.92 -13.66
CA THR A 304 22.53 9.38 -13.54
C THR A 304 21.49 10.19 -14.29
N GLY A 305 20.67 9.56 -15.15
CA GLY A 305 19.65 10.23 -15.94
C GLY A 305 18.55 9.30 -16.42
N TYR A 306 17.45 9.92 -16.84
CA TYR A 306 16.25 9.22 -17.32
C TYR A 306 16.54 8.33 -18.54
N ASP A 307 17.35 8.81 -19.50
CA ASP A 307 17.64 8.09 -20.74
C ASP A 307 18.25 6.71 -20.52
N GLN A 308 18.95 6.52 -19.39
CA GLN A 308 19.53 5.23 -19.05
C GLN A 308 18.47 4.20 -18.62
N ARG A 309 17.33 4.65 -18.08
CA ARG A 309 16.26 3.76 -17.62
C ARG A 309 15.68 2.94 -18.77
N GLU A 310 15.48 3.59 -19.91
CA GLU A 310 14.81 3.04 -21.09
C GLU A 310 15.82 2.50 -22.13
N LYS A 311 17.10 2.41 -21.75
CA LYS A 311 18.12 1.93 -22.67
C LYS A 311 17.99 0.43 -22.91
N GLU A 312 17.53 0.08 -24.11
CA GLU A 312 17.45 -1.32 -24.55
C GLU A 312 18.83 -1.93 -24.78
N ARG A 313 19.01 -3.16 -24.32
CA ARG A 313 20.16 -3.98 -24.64
C ARG A 313 20.03 -4.46 -26.09
N LYS A 314 20.95 -4.14 -26.94
CA LYS A 314 20.99 -4.67 -28.32
C LYS A 314 21.40 -6.14 -28.31
N ASN A 315 20.47 -7.01 -27.99
CA ASN A 315 20.62 -8.44 -28.18
C ASN A 315 19.76 -8.87 -29.36
N PRO A 316 20.30 -9.55 -30.41
CA PRO A 316 19.51 -9.98 -31.57
C PRO A 316 18.42 -11.01 -31.25
N LEU A 317 18.40 -11.61 -30.04
CA LEU A 317 17.45 -12.63 -29.63
C LEU A 317 16.45 -12.19 -28.55
N ASN A 318 16.78 -11.19 -27.72
CA ASN A 318 15.91 -10.67 -26.68
C ASN A 318 16.18 -9.19 -26.45
N TYR A 319 15.13 -8.37 -26.50
CA TYR A 319 15.21 -6.96 -26.12
C TYR A 319 15.06 -6.88 -24.61
N GLU A 320 16.17 -6.84 -23.90
CA GLU A 320 16.22 -6.56 -22.48
C GLU A 320 16.78 -5.15 -22.26
N TYR A 321 16.38 -4.54 -21.16
CA TYR A 321 16.90 -3.23 -20.77
C TYR A 321 18.27 -3.39 -20.12
N GLU A 322 19.17 -2.43 -20.37
CA GLU A 322 20.55 -2.52 -19.92
C GLU A 322 20.68 -2.31 -18.40
N TYR A 323 19.86 -1.44 -17.85
CA TYR A 323 19.98 -0.98 -16.46
C TYR A 323 18.71 -1.15 -15.63
N ALA A 324 17.54 -1.21 -16.23
CA ALA A 324 16.31 -1.40 -15.50
C ALA A 324 16.24 -2.81 -14.91
N PRO A 325 15.73 -2.98 -13.67
CA PRO A 325 15.46 -4.30 -13.12
C PRO A 325 14.53 -5.09 -14.02
N ALA A 326 14.79 -6.39 -14.20
CA ALA A 326 14.03 -7.25 -15.10
C ALA A 326 12.53 -7.32 -14.79
N THR A 327 12.16 -7.09 -13.54
CA THR A 327 10.78 -7.12 -13.03
C THR A 327 10.24 -5.73 -12.70
N ALA A 328 10.94 -4.65 -13.10
CA ALA A 328 10.40 -3.30 -12.98
C ALA A 328 9.16 -3.15 -13.88
N THR A 329 8.09 -2.57 -13.32
CA THR A 329 6.85 -2.34 -14.08
C THR A 329 7.07 -1.30 -15.15
N LEU A 330 6.62 -1.61 -16.36
CA LEU A 330 6.73 -0.72 -17.51
C LEU A 330 5.45 -0.68 -18.32
N VAL A 331 5.27 0.40 -19.06
CA VAL A 331 4.20 0.59 -20.03
C VAL A 331 4.83 0.72 -21.42
N GLU A 332 4.41 -0.12 -22.34
CA GLU A 332 4.71 0.04 -23.76
C GLU A 332 3.49 0.63 -24.47
N MET A 333 3.73 1.62 -25.31
CA MET A 333 2.70 2.30 -26.10
C MET A 333 3.11 2.33 -27.56
N THR A 334 2.16 2.14 -28.46
CA THR A 334 2.35 2.30 -29.90
C THR A 334 1.47 3.43 -30.41
N GLY A 335 1.92 4.11 -31.43
CA GLY A 335 1.17 5.19 -32.03
C GLY A 335 1.69 5.52 -33.45
N SER A 336 0.92 6.34 -34.14
CA SER A 336 1.28 6.87 -35.45
C SER A 336 1.65 8.35 -35.33
N TYR A 337 2.82 8.69 -35.79
CA TYR A 337 3.34 10.06 -35.83
C TYR A 337 3.29 10.58 -37.26
N TYR A 338 2.79 11.79 -37.43
CA TYR A 338 2.80 12.53 -38.69
C TYR A 338 3.47 13.89 -38.52
N GLU A 339 4.26 14.28 -39.50
CA GLU A 339 4.92 15.58 -39.54
C GLU A 339 4.99 16.10 -40.99
N LYS A 340 4.58 17.35 -41.17
CA LYS A 340 4.78 18.11 -42.39
C LYS A 340 5.75 19.26 -42.13
N TYR A 341 6.82 19.35 -42.91
CA TYR A 341 7.89 20.31 -42.67
C TYR A 341 8.50 20.84 -43.96
N THR A 342 9.17 21.96 -43.87
CA THR A 342 9.97 22.51 -44.97
C THR A 342 11.41 21.99 -44.82
N ASP A 343 11.93 21.36 -45.87
CA ASP A 343 13.33 20.88 -45.90
C ASP A 343 14.33 22.04 -46.08
N ARG A 344 15.63 21.74 -46.10
CA ARG A 344 16.69 22.74 -46.25
C ARG A 344 16.68 23.46 -47.57
N ASP A 345 16.10 22.86 -48.60
CA ASP A 345 16.01 23.40 -49.96
C ASP A 345 14.69 24.15 -50.18
N GLY A 346 13.85 24.29 -49.14
CA GLY A 346 12.58 25.00 -49.17
C GLY A 346 11.39 24.17 -49.68
N PHE A 347 11.56 22.86 -49.87
CA PHE A 347 10.47 22.00 -50.31
C PHE A 347 9.66 21.46 -49.13
N ILE A 348 8.36 21.39 -49.33
CA ILE A 348 7.47 20.76 -48.31
C ILE A 348 7.61 19.25 -48.42
N LYS A 349 7.87 18.62 -47.26
CA LYS A 349 7.98 17.17 -47.07
C LYS A 349 6.99 16.70 -46.03
N GLU A 350 6.57 15.45 -46.14
CA GLU A 350 5.73 14.75 -45.16
C GLU A 350 6.48 13.51 -44.69
N ARG A 351 6.33 13.23 -43.39
CA ARG A 351 6.88 12.04 -42.76
C ARG A 351 5.80 11.37 -41.93
N HIS A 352 5.66 10.07 -42.13
CA HIS A 352 4.82 9.18 -41.32
C HIS A 352 5.72 8.16 -40.66
N ALA A 353 5.46 7.85 -39.39
CA ALA A 353 6.20 6.84 -38.66
C ALA A 353 5.28 6.14 -37.66
N ASP A 354 5.36 4.81 -37.63
CA ASP A 354 4.86 4.04 -36.49
C ASP A 354 5.92 4.08 -35.40
N VAL A 355 5.49 4.41 -34.18
CA VAL A 355 6.39 4.61 -33.04
C VAL A 355 5.99 3.74 -31.89
N LYS A 356 6.99 3.30 -31.14
CA LYS A 356 6.83 2.59 -29.87
C LYS A 356 7.55 3.38 -28.79
N TYR A 357 6.86 3.62 -27.68
CA TYR A 357 7.41 4.21 -26.47
C TYR A 357 7.38 3.19 -25.35
N THR A 358 8.42 3.18 -24.55
CA THR A 358 8.48 2.39 -23.30
C THR A 358 8.75 3.36 -22.16
N VAL A 359 8.01 3.19 -21.07
CA VAL A 359 8.15 3.99 -19.85
C VAL A 359 8.15 3.05 -18.65
N HIS A 360 9.29 2.94 -17.96
CA HIS A 360 9.33 2.31 -16.65
C HIS A 360 8.74 3.22 -15.58
N LEU A 361 7.91 2.65 -14.72
CA LEU A 361 7.33 3.38 -13.59
C LEU A 361 8.39 3.72 -12.52
N GLY A 362 8.03 4.60 -11.58
CA GLY A 362 8.94 5.15 -10.59
C GLY A 362 9.45 6.53 -11.01
N TYR A 363 10.74 6.80 -10.87
CA TYR A 363 11.35 8.11 -11.16
C TYR A 363 10.84 9.23 -10.25
N VAL A 364 10.50 8.89 -9.02
CA VAL A 364 9.99 9.85 -8.05
C VAL A 364 11.07 10.89 -7.72
N LYS A 365 10.71 12.18 -7.76
CA LYS A 365 11.61 13.31 -7.53
C LYS A 365 12.84 13.35 -8.45
N GLY A 366 12.78 12.68 -9.60
CA GLY A 366 13.88 12.67 -10.57
C GLY A 366 14.98 11.64 -10.23
N ASP A 367 14.74 10.71 -9.33
CA ASP A 367 15.69 9.63 -9.03
C ASP A 367 15.64 8.56 -10.13
N ALA A 368 16.69 8.53 -10.95
CA ALA A 368 16.80 7.56 -12.05
C ALA A 368 16.90 6.10 -11.57
N ASN A 369 17.28 5.86 -10.33
CA ASN A 369 17.43 4.54 -9.75
C ASN A 369 16.12 4.00 -9.17
N ASP A 370 15.10 4.85 -9.02
CA ASP A 370 13.81 4.49 -8.45
C ASP A 370 12.85 3.92 -9.51
N PHE A 371 12.56 2.63 -9.41
CA PHE A 371 11.59 1.89 -10.23
C PHE A 371 10.38 1.45 -9.40
N ARG A 372 10.19 2.03 -8.23
CA ARG A 372 9.13 1.66 -7.30
C ARG A 372 7.79 2.26 -7.71
N CYS A 373 6.75 1.45 -7.54
CA CYS A 373 5.37 1.90 -7.57
C CYS A 373 4.78 1.63 -6.19
N GLN A 374 4.69 2.67 -5.36
CA GLN A 374 4.34 2.54 -3.94
C GLN A 374 2.82 2.49 -3.74
N ARG A 375 2.37 1.69 -2.78
CA ARG A 375 0.97 1.64 -2.36
C ARG A 375 0.44 3.03 -1.96
N ASN A 376 -0.86 3.19 -2.01
CA ASN A 376 -1.55 4.44 -1.68
C ASN A 376 -0.97 5.68 -2.38
N THR A 377 -0.38 5.51 -3.55
CA THR A 377 0.23 6.57 -4.33
C THR A 377 -0.50 6.71 -5.66
N THR A 378 -0.74 7.94 -6.07
CA THR A 378 -1.26 8.24 -7.39
C THR A 378 -0.14 8.79 -8.26
N TYR A 379 0.17 8.07 -9.33
CA TYR A 379 1.12 8.48 -10.35
C TYR A 379 0.34 9.04 -11.54
N ILE A 380 0.64 10.27 -11.94
CA ILE A 380 0.10 10.87 -13.16
C ILE A 380 1.28 11.19 -14.07
N LEU A 381 1.38 10.45 -15.15
CA LEU A 381 2.44 10.62 -16.14
C LEU A 381 1.86 11.34 -17.35
N SER A 382 2.46 12.47 -17.69
CA SER A 382 2.10 13.23 -18.89
C SER A 382 3.21 13.06 -19.92
N LEU A 383 2.89 12.45 -21.05
CA LEU A 383 3.76 12.35 -22.21
C LEU A 383 3.44 13.51 -23.14
N ILE A 384 4.08 14.66 -22.91
CA ILE A 384 3.85 15.90 -23.66
C ILE A 384 4.89 16.05 -24.78
N HIS A 385 6.13 15.61 -24.55
CA HIS A 385 7.23 15.73 -25.51
C HIS A 385 7.34 14.48 -26.39
N ILE A 386 6.37 14.27 -27.26
CA ILE A 386 6.53 13.36 -28.40
C ILE A 386 7.35 14.12 -29.45
N SER A 387 8.63 14.34 -29.15
CA SER A 387 9.63 14.80 -30.11
C SER A 387 10.03 13.64 -31.02
N GLU A 388 10.61 13.94 -32.17
CA GLU A 388 11.02 13.00 -33.21
C GLU A 388 11.32 11.58 -32.70
N PRO A 389 10.77 10.54 -33.35
CA PRO A 389 11.20 9.18 -33.05
C PRO A 389 12.70 9.13 -33.28
N THR A 390 13.46 9.02 -32.19
CA THR A 390 14.88 8.71 -32.26
C THR A 390 14.99 7.48 -33.12
N ARG A 391 15.93 7.42 -34.05
CA ARG A 391 16.12 6.35 -35.08
C ARG A 391 16.08 4.91 -34.57
N LEU A 392 15.95 4.70 -33.26
CA LEU A 392 15.94 3.41 -32.56
C LEU A 392 14.56 2.73 -32.50
N GLY A 393 13.47 3.43 -32.84
CA GLY A 393 12.10 2.88 -32.77
C GLY A 393 11.37 2.79 -34.12
N MET A 394 12.02 3.04 -35.23
CA MET A 394 11.39 2.85 -36.54
C MET A 394 11.37 1.35 -36.89
N ILE A 395 10.19 0.74 -36.84
CA ILE A 395 9.93 -0.54 -37.44
C ILE A 395 9.81 -0.28 -38.96
N SER A 396 10.80 -0.73 -39.72
CA SER A 396 10.77 -0.73 -41.20
C SER A 396 9.93 -1.88 -41.71
#